data_2acab5a25ce8a475d17b6de127ecc217
#
_entry.id   2acab5a25ce8a475d17b6de127ecc217
#
_cell.length_a   1.000
_cell.length_b   1.000
_cell.length_c   1.000
_cell.angle_alpha   90.00
_cell.angle_beta   90.00
_cell.angle_gamma   90.00
#
_symmetry.space_group_name_H-M   'P 1'
#
loop_
_entity.id
_entity.type
_entity.pdbx_description
1 polymer ?
#
loop_
_entity_poly.entity_id
_entity_poly.type
_entity_poly.pdbx_seq_one_letter_code
_entity_poly.pdbx_strand_id
1 'polypeptide(L)'
;IGGITLHQGKIAEMRTGEGKTQTVILPACLNALAGRGVHVVTPNDYLSRVGGGWTSPIFHALGLSVSVITHDFAGIYDPEYVSNEDHGGDERLKHWRPVKRKEAYEADITYGTNNEFGFDYLRDNMAPNLESMVQRPLNYAIVDEIDSILIDEARTPLIISAPAQESTNKYRQFAQLVTQLKENEDYNVDEKMRAATLSETGLTKMEKLLGVKNIYTE
;
A
#
# COMPACT_ATOMS: atom_id res chain seq x y z
N ILE A 1 31.41 1.92 -7.17
CA ILE A 1 31.12 0.50 -7.49
C ILE A 1 29.64 0.23 -7.27
N GLY A 2 29.05 0.47 -6.08
CA GLY A 2 27.65 0.17 -5.75
C GLY A 2 26.65 0.73 -6.76
N GLY A 3 26.77 1.99 -7.16
CA GLY A 3 25.89 2.60 -8.16
C GLY A 3 25.94 1.91 -9.54
N ILE A 4 27.12 1.48 -9.97
CA ILE A 4 27.30 0.72 -11.23
C ILE A 4 26.60 -0.65 -11.11
N THR A 5 26.78 -1.32 -9.98
CA THR A 5 26.15 -2.61 -9.67
C THR A 5 24.62 -2.51 -9.74
N LEU A 6 24.05 -1.49 -9.10
CA LEU A 6 22.61 -1.23 -9.12
C LEU A 6 22.10 -0.91 -10.53
N HIS A 7 22.81 -0.05 -11.29
CA HIS A 7 22.45 0.27 -12.68
C HIS A 7 22.42 -0.98 -13.57
N GLN A 8 23.30 -1.95 -13.31
CA GLN A 8 23.34 -3.23 -14.03
C GLN A 8 22.24 -4.23 -13.60
N GLY A 9 21.32 -3.83 -12.73
CA GLY A 9 20.24 -4.69 -12.23
C GLY A 9 20.72 -5.79 -11.30
N LYS A 10 21.79 -5.53 -10.54
CA LYS A 10 22.39 -6.48 -9.59
C LYS A 10 22.15 -6.04 -8.16
N ILE A 11 22.37 -6.95 -7.21
CA ILE A 11 22.32 -6.69 -5.78
C ILE A 11 23.68 -6.10 -5.34
N ALA A 12 23.63 -4.99 -4.61
CA ALA A 12 24.79 -4.39 -3.95
C ALA A 12 24.61 -4.50 -2.43
N GLU A 13 25.44 -5.29 -1.78
CA GLU A 13 25.48 -5.35 -0.32
C GLU A 13 26.33 -4.22 0.21
N MET A 14 25.75 -3.40 1.11
CA MET A 14 26.41 -2.29 1.78
C MET A 14 25.98 -2.30 3.26
N ARG A 15 26.98 -2.22 4.16
CA ARG A 15 26.71 -2.16 5.61
C ARG A 15 26.15 -0.80 6.01
N THR A 16 25.56 -0.77 7.20
CA THR A 16 25.10 0.48 7.81
C THR A 16 26.24 1.49 7.91
N GLY A 17 25.98 2.75 7.52
CA GLY A 17 26.98 3.82 7.55
C GLY A 17 27.91 3.90 6.33
N GLU A 18 27.83 2.98 5.37
CA GLU A 18 28.70 2.99 4.16
C GLU A 18 28.18 3.91 3.04
N GLY A 19 27.12 4.68 3.29
CA GLY A 19 26.64 5.67 2.33
C GLY A 19 25.64 5.12 1.31
N LYS A 20 24.77 4.19 1.68
CA LYS A 20 23.69 3.66 0.82
C LYS A 20 22.88 4.78 0.16
N THR A 21 22.45 5.77 0.93
CA THR A 21 21.66 6.91 0.43
C THR A 21 22.36 7.70 -0.67
N GLN A 22 23.66 7.98 -0.53
CA GLN A 22 24.42 8.65 -1.58
C GLN A 22 24.63 7.74 -2.80
N THR A 23 24.81 6.45 -2.59
CA THR A 23 25.01 5.47 -3.67
C THR A 23 23.78 5.38 -4.56
N VAL A 24 22.56 5.47 -4.01
CA VAL A 24 21.29 5.45 -4.75
C VAL A 24 21.16 6.61 -5.74
N ILE A 25 21.72 7.78 -5.43
CA ILE A 25 21.65 8.98 -6.29
C ILE A 25 22.16 8.69 -7.70
N LEU A 26 23.30 8.01 -7.82
CA LEU A 26 23.98 7.79 -9.10
C LEU A 26 23.12 6.99 -10.10
N PRO A 27 22.66 5.78 -9.76
CA PRO A 27 21.82 4.98 -10.67
C PRO A 27 20.43 5.58 -10.84
N ALA A 28 19.86 6.24 -9.81
CA ALA A 28 18.58 6.90 -9.94
C ALA A 28 18.63 8.04 -10.96
N CYS A 29 19.63 8.93 -10.85
CA CYS A 29 19.85 10.01 -11.81
C CYS A 29 20.05 9.48 -13.23
N LEU A 30 20.94 8.51 -13.42
CA LEU A 30 21.26 7.96 -14.74
C LEU A 30 20.02 7.35 -15.42
N ASN A 31 19.22 6.59 -14.69
CA ASN A 31 18.03 5.94 -15.26
C ASN A 31 16.84 6.92 -15.40
N ALA A 32 16.79 8.00 -14.61
CA ALA A 32 15.79 9.06 -14.73
C ALA A 32 15.93 9.86 -16.03
N LEU A 33 17.15 10.01 -16.56
CA LEU A 33 17.40 10.72 -17.83
C LEU A 33 16.65 10.10 -19.04
N ALA A 34 16.22 8.86 -18.93
CA ALA A 34 15.37 8.25 -19.94
C ALA A 34 13.94 8.81 -19.99
N GLY A 35 13.52 9.62 -19.02
CA GLY A 35 12.19 10.22 -18.93
C GLY A 35 11.05 9.22 -18.66
N ARG A 36 11.37 7.98 -18.28
CA ARG A 36 10.40 6.90 -18.10
C ARG A 36 10.04 6.61 -16.64
N GLY A 37 10.64 7.32 -15.70
CA GLY A 37 10.44 7.17 -14.26
C GLY A 37 11.33 6.13 -13.59
N VAL A 38 11.74 6.46 -12.38
CA VAL A 38 12.52 5.61 -11.49
C VAL A 38 11.77 5.52 -10.16
N HIS A 39 11.60 4.31 -9.65
CA HIS A 39 11.03 4.09 -8.33
C HIS A 39 12.16 3.76 -7.33
N VAL A 40 12.15 4.44 -6.18
CA VAL A 40 13.01 4.10 -5.04
C VAL A 40 12.11 3.55 -3.94
N VAL A 41 12.22 2.25 -3.73
CA VAL A 41 11.35 1.48 -2.84
C VAL A 41 12.04 1.33 -1.49
N THR A 42 11.34 1.72 -0.42
CA THR A 42 11.82 1.65 0.96
C THR A 42 10.86 0.84 1.84
N PRO A 43 11.29 0.33 3.00
CA PRO A 43 10.44 -0.50 3.85
C PRO A 43 9.37 0.27 4.63
N ASN A 44 9.46 1.59 4.75
CA ASN A 44 8.46 2.38 5.48
C ASN A 44 8.38 3.84 5.00
N ASP A 45 7.27 4.51 5.33
CA ASP A 45 6.96 5.88 4.93
C ASP A 45 7.98 6.91 5.42
N TYR A 46 8.51 6.72 6.62
CA TYR A 46 9.51 7.63 7.16
C TYR A 46 10.78 7.60 6.31
N LEU A 47 11.29 6.42 5.97
CA LEU A 47 12.48 6.28 5.12
C LEU A 47 12.23 6.79 3.69
N SER A 48 11.02 6.63 3.14
CA SER A 48 10.65 7.23 1.86
C SER A 48 10.78 8.75 1.90
N ARG A 49 10.16 9.40 2.90
CA ARG A 49 10.17 10.86 3.05
C ARG A 49 11.56 11.41 3.34
N VAL A 50 12.28 10.80 4.26
CA VAL A 50 13.62 11.22 4.67
C VAL A 50 14.65 10.96 3.58
N GLY A 51 14.63 9.78 2.97
CA GLY A 51 15.53 9.43 1.87
C GLY A 51 15.33 10.34 0.66
N GLY A 52 14.08 10.55 0.26
CA GLY A 52 13.73 11.53 -0.76
C GLY A 52 14.14 12.94 -0.38
N GLY A 53 13.86 13.40 0.85
CA GLY A 53 14.22 14.73 1.31
C GLY A 53 15.73 15.00 1.34
N TRP A 54 16.56 13.99 1.61
CA TRP A 54 18.01 14.06 1.53
C TRP A 54 18.52 14.21 0.09
N THR A 55 17.92 13.52 -0.83
CA THR A 55 18.41 13.39 -2.21
C THR A 55 17.80 14.40 -3.17
N SER A 56 16.58 14.88 -2.86
CA SER A 56 15.84 15.81 -3.72
C SER A 56 16.58 17.11 -4.05
N PRO A 57 17.30 17.78 -3.14
CA PRO A 57 18.06 18.97 -3.51
C PRO A 57 19.10 18.70 -4.60
N ILE A 58 19.71 17.50 -4.59
CA ILE A 58 20.71 17.10 -5.59
C ILE A 58 20.04 16.84 -6.93
N PHE A 59 18.96 16.08 -6.95
CA PHE A 59 18.20 15.79 -8.16
C PHE A 59 17.63 17.09 -8.77
N HIS A 60 17.06 17.95 -7.92
CA HIS A 60 16.54 19.25 -8.34
C HIS A 60 17.62 20.13 -9.00
N ALA A 61 18.81 20.20 -8.42
CA ALA A 61 19.94 20.91 -9.00
C ALA A 61 20.39 20.34 -10.37
N LEU A 62 20.08 19.06 -10.63
CA LEU A 62 20.32 18.39 -11.92
C LEU A 62 19.11 18.50 -12.87
N GLY A 63 18.06 19.24 -12.50
CA GLY A 63 16.87 19.43 -13.30
C GLY A 63 15.89 18.25 -13.29
N LEU A 64 16.00 17.33 -12.31
CA LEU A 64 15.12 16.18 -12.16
C LEU A 64 14.09 16.45 -11.08
N SER A 65 12.84 16.08 -11.35
CA SER A 65 11.72 16.13 -10.41
C SER A 65 11.72 14.90 -9.49
N VAL A 66 11.39 15.12 -8.21
CA VAL A 66 11.31 14.05 -7.21
C VAL A 66 9.98 14.11 -6.50
N SER A 67 9.36 12.95 -6.32
CA SER A 67 8.14 12.80 -5.55
C SER A 67 8.27 11.77 -4.44
N VAL A 68 7.36 11.84 -3.48
CA VAL A 68 7.18 10.83 -2.43
C VAL A 68 5.72 10.41 -2.38
N ILE A 69 5.49 9.12 -2.20
CA ILE A 69 4.17 8.55 -1.95
C ILE A 69 4.19 7.78 -0.63
N THR A 70 3.19 8.04 0.20
CA THR A 70 2.92 7.33 1.46
C THR A 70 1.45 6.96 1.52
N HIS A 71 1.02 6.30 2.60
CA HIS A 71 -0.37 5.84 2.72
C HIS A 71 -1.39 6.96 2.50
N ASP A 72 -1.21 8.09 3.17
CA ASP A 72 -2.19 9.20 3.15
C ASP A 72 -1.68 10.44 2.41
N PHE A 73 -0.51 10.36 1.79
CA PHE A 73 0.13 11.54 1.23
C PHE A 73 0.86 11.25 -0.08
N ALA A 74 0.78 12.19 -1.00
CA ALA A 74 1.64 12.25 -2.16
C ALA A 74 2.15 13.69 -2.33
N GLY A 75 3.44 13.87 -2.54
CA GLY A 75 4.06 15.18 -2.65
C GLY A 75 5.20 15.21 -3.67
N ILE A 76 5.42 16.37 -4.26
CA ILE A 76 6.59 16.69 -5.10
C ILE A 76 7.52 17.61 -4.32
N TYR A 77 8.80 17.36 -4.43
CA TYR A 77 9.82 18.24 -3.85
C TYR A 77 9.81 19.61 -4.55
N ASP A 78 9.63 20.65 -3.75
CA ASP A 78 9.60 22.03 -4.20
C ASP A 78 10.38 22.87 -3.17
N PRO A 79 11.58 23.39 -3.51
CA PRO A 79 12.40 24.13 -2.56
C PRO A 79 11.77 25.44 -2.09
N GLU A 80 10.80 25.99 -2.83
CA GLU A 80 10.07 27.21 -2.45
C GLU A 80 8.87 26.92 -1.54
N TYR A 81 8.38 25.68 -1.51
CA TYR A 81 7.30 25.27 -0.65
C TYR A 81 7.81 24.94 0.76
N VAL A 82 7.10 25.42 1.76
CA VAL A 82 7.33 25.08 3.17
C VAL A 82 6.04 24.58 3.77
N SER A 83 6.04 23.34 4.23
CA SER A 83 4.91 22.75 4.94
C SER A 83 4.62 23.47 6.25
N ASN A 84 3.34 23.65 6.56
CA ASN A 84 2.89 24.20 7.85
C ASN A 84 2.79 23.12 8.95
N GLU A 85 3.05 21.86 8.61
CA GLU A 85 3.03 20.78 9.60
C GLU A 85 4.27 20.85 10.51
N ASP A 86 4.10 20.45 11.76
CA ASP A 86 5.23 20.30 12.68
C ASP A 86 5.95 18.99 12.39
N HIS A 87 7.13 19.09 11.83
CA HIS A 87 8.00 17.96 11.53
C HIS A 87 9.10 17.75 12.58
N GLY A 88 8.94 18.31 13.79
CA GLY A 88 9.95 18.21 14.86
C GLY A 88 11.30 18.84 14.51
N GLY A 89 11.31 19.84 13.62
CA GLY A 89 12.53 20.50 13.15
C GLY A 89 13.28 19.77 12.05
N ASP A 90 12.75 18.70 11.49
CA ASP A 90 13.40 17.97 10.39
C ASP A 90 13.19 18.68 9.05
N GLU A 91 14.22 19.38 8.60
CA GLU A 91 14.23 20.14 7.33
C GLU A 91 13.94 19.26 6.11
N ARG A 92 14.27 17.96 6.16
CA ARG A 92 14.08 17.01 5.06
C ARG A 92 12.61 16.75 4.75
N LEU A 93 11.71 17.06 5.67
CA LEU A 93 10.28 16.81 5.55
C LEU A 93 9.49 18.04 5.12
N LYS A 94 10.10 19.23 5.06
CA LYS A 94 9.41 20.52 4.90
C LYS A 94 9.02 20.84 3.46
N HIS A 95 9.74 20.35 2.47
CA HIS A 95 9.65 20.80 1.10
C HIS A 95 8.83 19.87 0.20
N TRP A 96 7.91 19.10 0.80
CA TRP A 96 7.01 18.23 0.07
C TRP A 96 5.69 18.95 -0.22
N ARG A 97 5.54 19.52 -1.43
CA ARG A 97 4.29 20.14 -1.87
C ARG A 97 3.26 19.06 -2.20
N PRO A 98 2.07 19.06 -1.55
CA PRO A 98 1.02 18.08 -1.81
C PRO A 98 0.57 18.09 -3.26
N VAL A 99 0.40 16.92 -3.85
CA VAL A 99 -0.08 16.73 -5.22
C VAL A 99 -0.99 15.50 -5.30
N LYS A 100 -1.65 15.32 -6.45
CA LYS A 100 -2.40 14.09 -6.72
C LYS A 100 -1.44 12.92 -6.94
N ARG A 101 -1.88 11.72 -6.59
CA ARG A 101 -1.10 10.48 -6.73
C ARG A 101 -0.53 10.30 -8.14
N LYS A 102 -1.32 10.55 -9.16
CA LYS A 102 -0.91 10.49 -10.58
C LYS A 102 0.23 11.46 -10.88
N GLU A 103 0.12 12.71 -10.42
CA GLU A 103 1.16 13.74 -10.59
C GLU A 103 2.47 13.33 -9.91
N ALA A 104 2.39 12.69 -8.73
CA ALA A 104 3.58 12.17 -8.07
C ALA A 104 4.28 11.09 -8.91
N TYR A 105 3.54 10.22 -9.59
CA TYR A 105 4.13 9.23 -10.50
C TYR A 105 4.69 9.83 -11.81
N GLU A 106 4.28 11.03 -12.19
CA GLU A 106 4.84 11.75 -13.35
C GLU A 106 6.23 12.33 -13.09
N ALA A 107 6.66 12.44 -11.83
CA ALA A 107 8.01 12.85 -11.47
C ALA A 107 9.09 11.88 -12.03
N ASP A 108 10.29 12.37 -12.26
CA ASP A 108 11.40 11.57 -12.78
C ASP A 108 11.81 10.46 -11.80
N ILE A 109 11.72 10.75 -10.50
CA ILE A 109 12.05 9.82 -9.42
C ILE A 109 10.92 9.83 -8.39
N THR A 110 10.38 8.65 -8.06
CA THR A 110 9.32 8.50 -7.06
C THR A 110 9.81 7.62 -5.92
N TYR A 111 9.83 8.18 -4.70
CA TYR A 111 10.08 7.44 -3.47
C TYR A 111 8.76 6.91 -2.90
N GLY A 112 8.77 5.70 -2.37
CA GLY A 112 7.59 5.10 -1.74
C GLY A 112 7.88 3.77 -1.09
N THR A 113 6.92 3.24 -0.34
CA THR A 113 7.05 1.91 0.22
C THR A 113 6.66 0.83 -0.80
N ASN A 114 7.18 -0.39 -0.59
CA ASN A 114 6.77 -1.56 -1.34
C ASN A 114 5.24 -1.74 -1.36
N ASN A 115 4.58 -1.50 -0.22
CA ASN A 115 3.14 -1.61 -0.08
C ASN A 115 2.39 -0.58 -0.95
N GLU A 116 2.83 0.68 -0.92
CA GLU A 116 2.18 1.74 -1.70
C GLU A 116 2.28 1.49 -3.21
N PHE A 117 3.49 1.16 -3.70
CA PHE A 117 3.66 0.78 -5.11
C PHE A 117 2.83 -0.44 -5.48
N GLY A 118 2.79 -1.45 -4.60
CA GLY A 118 2.02 -2.67 -4.83
C GLY A 118 0.51 -2.44 -4.81
N PHE A 119 -0.01 -1.65 -3.87
CA PHE A 119 -1.44 -1.31 -3.82
C PHE A 119 -1.86 -0.46 -5.01
N ASP A 120 -1.04 0.50 -5.45
CA ASP A 120 -1.34 1.28 -6.64
C ASP A 120 -1.33 0.41 -7.90
N TYR A 121 -0.38 -0.52 -8.01
CA TYR A 121 -0.36 -1.49 -9.11
C TYR A 121 -1.63 -2.36 -9.13
N LEU A 122 -2.09 -2.84 -7.98
CA LEU A 122 -3.34 -3.60 -7.90
C LEU A 122 -4.56 -2.75 -8.27
N ARG A 123 -4.62 -1.50 -7.80
CA ARG A 123 -5.70 -0.56 -8.14
C ARG A 123 -5.72 -0.24 -9.63
N ASP A 124 -4.57 -0.03 -10.23
CA ASP A 124 -4.45 0.25 -11.67
C ASP A 124 -4.89 -0.94 -12.53
N ASN A 125 -4.61 -2.18 -12.07
CA ASN A 125 -5.10 -3.38 -12.76
C ASN A 125 -6.63 -3.60 -12.65
N MET A 126 -7.30 -2.91 -11.74
CA MET A 126 -8.75 -2.89 -11.60
C MET A 126 -9.39 -1.64 -12.21
N ALA A 127 -8.59 -0.71 -12.74
CA ALA A 127 -9.08 0.53 -13.31
C ALA A 127 -9.94 0.28 -14.56
N PRO A 128 -11.09 0.96 -14.71
CA PRO A 128 -11.99 0.76 -15.86
C PRO A 128 -11.42 1.29 -17.18
N ASN A 129 -10.45 2.19 -17.13
CA ASN A 129 -9.79 2.79 -18.28
C ASN A 129 -8.37 3.27 -17.92
N LEU A 130 -7.55 3.53 -18.93
CA LEU A 130 -6.15 3.98 -18.77
C LEU A 130 -6.02 5.37 -18.11
N GLU A 131 -7.01 6.22 -18.27
CA GLU A 131 -6.99 7.57 -17.67
C GLU A 131 -7.11 7.53 -16.16
N SER A 132 -7.77 6.51 -15.63
CA SER A 132 -7.93 6.28 -14.18
C SER A 132 -6.69 5.68 -13.52
N MET A 133 -5.76 5.15 -14.29
CA MET A 133 -4.50 4.63 -13.77
C MET A 133 -3.60 5.77 -13.27
N VAL A 134 -2.87 5.50 -12.19
CA VAL A 134 -1.95 6.47 -11.58
C VAL A 134 -0.50 6.20 -11.95
N GLN A 135 -0.11 4.94 -12.10
CA GLN A 135 1.26 4.56 -12.43
C GLN A 135 1.53 4.70 -13.94
N ARG A 136 2.78 5.04 -14.27
CA ARG A 136 3.32 4.92 -15.62
C ARG A 136 3.80 3.48 -15.88
N PRO A 137 4.09 3.09 -17.13
CA PRO A 137 4.75 1.82 -17.40
C PRO A 137 6.04 1.68 -16.57
N LEU A 138 6.25 0.51 -15.98
CA LEU A 138 7.40 0.23 -15.13
C LEU A 138 8.69 0.26 -15.94
N ASN A 139 9.70 0.98 -15.45
CA ASN A 139 10.98 1.16 -16.13
C ASN A 139 12.16 0.66 -15.29
N TYR A 140 12.40 1.29 -14.14
CA TYR A 140 13.54 0.96 -13.28
C TYR A 140 13.18 1.18 -11.82
N ALA A 141 13.61 0.26 -10.96
CA ALA A 141 13.42 0.37 -9.52
C ALA A 141 14.72 0.06 -8.76
N ILE A 142 14.93 0.80 -7.68
CA ILE A 142 15.94 0.52 -6.67
C ILE A 142 15.18 0.12 -5.41
N VAL A 143 15.45 -1.07 -4.88
CA VAL A 143 14.80 -1.58 -3.66
C VAL A 143 15.82 -1.53 -2.52
N ASP A 144 15.57 -0.68 -1.52
CA ASP A 144 16.39 -0.59 -0.32
C ASP A 144 15.92 -1.61 0.73
N GLU A 145 16.83 -2.13 1.56
CA GLU A 145 16.57 -3.17 2.56
C GLU A 145 15.80 -4.38 1.95
N ILE A 146 16.38 -4.90 0.87
CA ILE A 146 15.77 -5.95 0.04
C ILE A 146 15.49 -7.25 0.79
N ASP A 147 16.25 -7.58 1.82
CA ASP A 147 16.04 -8.71 2.73
C ASP A 147 14.73 -8.56 3.51
N SER A 148 14.45 -7.38 4.05
CA SER A 148 13.16 -7.10 4.70
C SER A 148 12.01 -7.24 3.71
N ILE A 149 12.09 -6.61 2.55
CA ILE A 149 10.99 -6.55 1.58
C ILE A 149 10.75 -7.88 0.87
N LEU A 150 11.79 -8.53 0.36
CA LEU A 150 11.66 -9.71 -0.49
C LEU A 150 11.83 -11.04 0.24
N ILE A 151 12.21 -11.03 1.52
CA ILE A 151 12.35 -12.24 2.34
C ILE A 151 11.39 -12.19 3.53
N ASP A 152 11.54 -11.22 4.44
CA ASP A 152 10.78 -11.20 5.70
C ASP A 152 9.27 -10.96 5.45
N GLU A 153 8.93 -10.01 4.59
CA GLU A 153 7.55 -9.65 4.26
C GLU A 153 7.00 -10.37 3.02
N ALA A 154 7.81 -11.19 2.34
CA ALA A 154 7.47 -11.80 1.06
C ALA A 154 6.19 -12.65 1.06
N ARG A 155 5.80 -13.20 2.22
CA ARG A 155 4.60 -14.02 2.39
C ARG A 155 3.34 -13.22 2.75
N THR A 156 3.46 -11.94 3.03
CA THR A 156 2.32 -11.09 3.38
C THR A 156 1.62 -10.62 2.10
N PRO A 157 0.42 -11.11 1.80
CA PRO A 157 -0.27 -10.72 0.57
C PRO A 157 -0.80 -9.29 0.68
N LEU A 158 -0.73 -8.53 -0.40
CA LEU A 158 -1.46 -7.28 -0.53
C LEU A 158 -2.90 -7.59 -0.91
N ILE A 159 -3.85 -7.25 -0.04
CA ILE A 159 -5.27 -7.56 -0.26
C ILE A 159 -6.04 -6.25 -0.39
N ILE A 160 -6.72 -6.07 -1.52
CA ILE A 160 -7.74 -5.04 -1.69
C ILE A 160 -9.09 -5.71 -1.53
N SER A 161 -9.84 -5.32 -0.49
CA SER A 161 -11.19 -5.78 -0.25
C SER A 161 -12.14 -4.60 -0.13
N ALA A 162 -13.32 -4.73 -0.73
CA ALA A 162 -14.42 -3.82 -0.51
C ALA A 162 -15.58 -4.59 0.16
N PRO A 163 -16.33 -3.97 1.09
CA PRO A 163 -17.53 -4.60 1.63
C PRO A 163 -18.50 -4.87 0.48
N ALA A 164 -18.90 -6.11 0.29
CA ALA A 164 -19.99 -6.41 -0.63
C ALA A 164 -21.29 -5.83 -0.03
N GLN A 165 -21.95 -4.92 -0.74
CA GLN A 165 -23.19 -4.28 -0.26
C GLN A 165 -24.27 -5.29 0.14
N GLU A 166 -24.34 -6.42 -0.55
CA GLU A 166 -25.29 -7.50 -0.21
C GLU A 166 -24.97 -8.18 1.12
N SER A 167 -23.70 -8.36 1.48
CA SER A 167 -23.35 -9.02 2.73
C SER A 167 -23.76 -8.20 3.97
N THR A 168 -23.66 -6.89 3.92
CA THR A 168 -24.01 -6.02 5.06
C THR A 168 -25.51 -6.08 5.38
N ASN A 169 -26.39 -6.16 4.38
CA ASN A 169 -27.82 -6.29 4.59
C ASN A 169 -28.17 -7.67 5.13
N LYS A 170 -27.57 -8.73 4.60
CA LYS A 170 -27.76 -10.09 5.12
C LYS A 170 -27.29 -10.22 6.57
N TYR A 171 -26.13 -9.70 6.91
CA TYR A 171 -25.63 -9.71 8.30
C TYR A 171 -26.57 -8.99 9.27
N ARG A 172 -27.12 -7.82 8.89
CA ARG A 172 -28.09 -7.10 9.72
C ARG A 172 -29.39 -7.88 9.88
N GLN A 173 -29.86 -8.48 8.80
CA GLN A 173 -31.07 -9.33 8.81
C GLN A 173 -30.87 -10.54 9.72
N PHE A 174 -29.76 -11.26 9.57
CA PHE A 174 -29.45 -12.40 10.43
C PHE A 174 -29.25 -11.98 11.89
N ALA A 175 -28.59 -10.87 12.18
CA ALA A 175 -28.44 -10.35 13.54
C ALA A 175 -29.79 -10.08 14.23
N GLN A 176 -30.80 -9.58 13.48
CA GLN A 176 -32.17 -9.39 13.99
C GLN A 176 -32.90 -10.70 14.20
N LEU A 177 -32.69 -11.68 13.31
CA LEU A 177 -33.37 -12.99 13.40
C LEU A 177 -32.81 -13.82 14.56
N VAL A 178 -31.50 -13.78 14.81
CA VAL A 178 -30.84 -14.52 15.91
C VAL A 178 -31.39 -14.10 17.28
N THR A 179 -31.79 -12.84 17.45
CA THR A 179 -32.41 -12.39 18.72
C THR A 179 -33.74 -13.06 19.05
N GLN A 180 -34.38 -13.74 18.08
CA GLN A 180 -35.63 -14.48 18.25
C GLN A 180 -35.42 -15.96 18.58
N LEU A 181 -34.18 -16.44 18.57
CA LEU A 181 -33.79 -17.79 18.90
C LEU A 181 -33.45 -17.91 20.38
N LYS A 182 -33.71 -19.07 20.97
CA LYS A 182 -33.42 -19.35 22.38
C LYS A 182 -32.30 -20.39 22.51
N GLU A 183 -31.37 -20.10 23.36
CA GLU A 183 -30.28 -21.04 23.70
C GLU A 183 -30.84 -22.30 24.37
N ASN A 184 -30.25 -23.44 24.06
CA ASN A 184 -30.65 -24.80 24.50
C ASN A 184 -32.01 -25.31 23.96
N GLU A 185 -32.81 -24.48 23.24
CA GLU A 185 -34.00 -24.90 22.51
C GLU A 185 -33.76 -24.87 20.99
N ASP A 186 -33.35 -23.73 20.48
CA ASP A 186 -33.14 -23.45 19.05
C ASP A 186 -31.69 -23.60 18.60
N TYR A 187 -30.72 -23.38 19.52
CA TYR A 187 -29.30 -23.55 19.27
C TYR A 187 -28.52 -23.94 20.52
N ASN A 188 -27.35 -24.59 20.31
CA ASN A 188 -26.38 -24.90 21.36
C ASN A 188 -25.08 -24.20 21.13
N VAL A 189 -24.44 -23.71 22.21
CA VAL A 189 -23.12 -23.06 22.18
C VAL A 189 -22.07 -24.01 22.75
N ASP A 190 -21.02 -24.27 21.98
CA ASP A 190 -19.80 -24.93 22.47
C ASP A 190 -18.71 -23.87 22.68
N GLU A 191 -18.51 -23.48 23.93
CA GLU A 191 -17.50 -22.47 24.30
C GLU A 191 -16.07 -22.93 23.99
N LYS A 192 -15.77 -24.24 24.09
CA LYS A 192 -14.44 -24.78 23.83
C LYS A 192 -14.09 -24.71 22.34
N MET A 193 -15.05 -25.05 21.50
CA MET A 193 -14.92 -25.03 20.04
C MET A 193 -15.23 -23.64 19.45
N ARG A 194 -15.68 -22.67 20.25
CA ARG A 194 -16.17 -21.35 19.82
C ARG A 194 -17.17 -21.45 18.66
N ALA A 195 -18.07 -22.40 18.76
CA ALA A 195 -19.07 -22.70 17.73
C ALA A 195 -20.46 -22.65 18.31
N ALA A 196 -21.43 -22.22 17.49
CA ALA A 196 -22.84 -22.34 17.79
C ALA A 196 -23.51 -23.16 16.68
N THR A 197 -24.31 -24.16 17.07
CA THR A 197 -25.00 -25.03 16.13
C THR A 197 -26.51 -24.95 16.34
N LEU A 198 -27.25 -24.80 15.26
CA LEU A 198 -28.72 -24.84 15.31
C LEU A 198 -29.21 -26.26 15.59
N SER A 199 -30.25 -26.39 16.42
CA SER A 199 -31.03 -27.61 16.58
C SER A 199 -31.99 -27.81 15.38
N GLU A 200 -32.61 -28.97 15.24
CA GLU A 200 -33.61 -29.19 14.20
C GLU A 200 -34.81 -28.22 14.34
N THR A 201 -35.21 -27.93 15.57
CA THR A 201 -36.22 -26.92 15.87
C THR A 201 -35.81 -25.53 15.49
N GLY A 202 -34.54 -25.15 15.78
CA GLY A 202 -33.96 -23.89 15.39
C GLY A 202 -33.82 -23.72 13.89
N LEU A 203 -33.43 -24.77 13.16
CA LEU A 203 -33.40 -24.81 11.71
C LEU A 203 -34.78 -24.52 11.09
N THR A 204 -35.77 -25.27 11.52
CA THR A 204 -37.16 -25.09 11.03
C THR A 204 -37.69 -23.67 11.33
N LYS A 205 -37.34 -23.12 12.47
CA LYS A 205 -37.73 -21.76 12.87
C LYS A 205 -37.01 -20.69 12.02
N MET A 206 -35.71 -20.86 11.75
CA MET A 206 -34.96 -19.99 10.88
C MET A 206 -35.44 -20.01 9.43
N GLU A 207 -35.73 -21.18 8.89
CA GLU A 207 -36.32 -21.35 7.55
C GLU A 207 -37.66 -20.61 7.41
N LYS A 208 -38.52 -20.71 8.43
CA LYS A 208 -39.75 -19.95 8.48
C LYS A 208 -39.56 -18.44 8.53
N LEU A 209 -38.61 -17.98 9.33
CA LEU A 209 -38.32 -16.55 9.49
C LEU A 209 -37.66 -15.94 8.24
N LEU A 210 -36.85 -16.72 7.51
CA LEU A 210 -36.24 -16.34 6.26
C LEU A 210 -37.15 -16.51 5.05
N GLY A 211 -38.21 -17.31 5.16
CA GLY A 211 -39.13 -17.61 4.06
C GLY A 211 -38.53 -18.56 3.00
N VAL A 212 -37.50 -19.33 3.38
CA VAL A 212 -36.82 -20.30 2.51
C VAL A 212 -37.22 -21.72 2.88
N LYS A 213 -37.14 -22.64 1.90
CA LYS A 213 -37.50 -24.05 2.13
C LYS A 213 -36.36 -24.84 2.76
N ASN A 214 -35.12 -24.47 2.48
CA ASN A 214 -33.93 -25.10 3.03
C ASN A 214 -32.77 -24.08 3.06
N ILE A 215 -32.26 -23.84 4.25
CA ILE A 215 -31.21 -22.83 4.49
C ILE A 215 -29.85 -23.20 3.87
N TYR A 216 -29.62 -24.45 3.50
CA TYR A 216 -28.36 -24.94 2.92
C TYR A 216 -28.39 -25.01 1.39
N THR A 217 -29.54 -24.79 0.75
CA THR A 217 -29.67 -24.91 -0.71
C THR A 217 -30.11 -23.64 -1.42
N GLU A 218 -30.49 -22.61 -0.69
CA GLU A 218 -30.84 -21.25 -1.15
C GLU A 218 -29.94 -20.21 -0.48
#